data_b7f9b410938d54e0bf44013032e223ae
#
_entry.id   b7f9b410938d54e0bf44013032e223ae
#
_cell.length_a   1.000
_cell.length_b   1.000
_cell.length_c   1.000
_cell.angle_alpha   90.00
_cell.angle_beta   90.00
_cell.angle_gamma   90.00
#
_symmetry.space_group_name_H-M   'P 1'
#
loop_
_entity.id
_entity.type
_entity.pdbx_description
1 polymer ?
#
loop_
_entity_poly.entity_id
_entity_poly.type
_entity_poly.pdbx_seq_one_letter_code
_entity_poly.pdbx_strand_id
1 'polypeptide(L)'
;MHDNLFNHVDINEENVHIPTVSNDHLEDDCKTYNDMLNKVTIDLQLLGIGGNGHIGFNEPGTHFDQETFVVKLTDKTRQDNKRFFHSLDEVPTHAITMGISNIMKAKKILMLISGVNKADTVVKLLKDDITTDFPASILHKHPDVTVIICLLYTSPSPRD
;
A
#
# COMPACT_ATOMS: atom_id res chain seq x y z
N MET A 1 -0.73 5.81 13.03
CA MET A 1 -0.27 4.44 13.34
C MET A 1 -0.07 4.26 14.84
N HIS A 2 0.58 5.18 15.57
CA HIS A 2 0.77 5.04 17.02
C HIS A 2 -0.56 4.86 17.74
N ASP A 3 -1.51 5.76 17.59
CA ASP A 3 -2.82 5.70 18.28
C ASP A 3 -3.68 4.48 17.92
N ASN A 4 -3.49 3.91 16.73
CA ASN A 4 -4.34 2.82 16.22
C ASN A 4 -3.68 1.44 16.29
N LEU A 5 -2.35 1.35 16.49
CA LEU A 5 -1.64 0.08 16.50
C LEU A 5 -0.49 0.07 17.50
N PHE A 6 0.53 0.92 17.34
CA PHE A 6 1.80 0.73 18.06
C PHE A 6 1.64 0.90 19.57
N ASN A 7 0.78 1.81 20.02
CA ASN A 7 0.49 2.01 21.45
C ASN A 7 -0.33 0.87 22.08
N HIS A 8 -0.83 -0.08 21.27
CA HIS A 8 -1.65 -1.20 21.74
C HIS A 8 -0.95 -2.56 21.68
N VAL A 9 0.32 -2.59 21.28
CA VAL A 9 1.15 -3.78 21.19
C VAL A 9 2.48 -3.53 21.91
N ASP A 10 3.19 -4.60 22.27
CA ASP A 10 4.47 -4.54 22.98
C ASP A 10 5.68 -4.37 22.05
N ILE A 11 5.50 -3.60 20.96
CA ILE A 11 6.58 -3.31 20.04
C ILE A 11 7.58 -2.31 20.67
N ASN A 12 8.86 -2.55 20.46
CA ASN A 12 9.88 -1.57 20.81
C ASN A 12 9.89 -0.46 19.75
N GLU A 13 9.82 0.81 20.18
CA GLU A 13 9.79 2.00 19.29
C GLU A 13 10.94 2.04 18.29
N GLU A 14 12.13 1.54 18.66
CA GLU A 14 13.27 1.47 17.74
C GLU A 14 13.05 0.53 16.54
N ASN A 15 12.02 -0.35 16.60
CA ASN A 15 11.63 -1.25 15.53
C ASN A 15 10.48 -0.70 14.67
N VAL A 16 10.03 0.53 14.94
CA VAL A 16 9.00 1.20 14.14
C VAL A 16 9.68 2.09 13.08
N HIS A 17 9.56 1.70 11.83
CA HIS A 17 10.19 2.40 10.71
C HIS A 17 9.14 2.92 9.73
N ILE A 18 9.03 4.24 9.66
CA ILE A 18 8.18 4.94 8.68
C ILE A 18 9.11 5.82 7.84
N PRO A 19 8.90 5.94 6.51
CA PRO A 19 9.71 6.83 5.70
C PRO A 19 9.71 8.25 6.29
N THR A 20 10.88 8.81 6.51
CA THR A 20 11.01 10.22 6.87
C THR A 20 10.60 11.07 5.67
N VAL A 21 9.94 12.19 5.89
CA VAL A 21 9.56 13.14 4.85
C VAL A 21 10.22 14.47 5.18
N SER A 22 11.35 14.76 4.52
CA SER A 22 11.97 16.08 4.52
C SER A 22 11.37 16.93 3.41
N ASN A 23 11.17 18.23 3.65
CA ASN A 23 10.56 19.10 2.65
C ASN A 23 11.45 19.32 1.42
N ASP A 24 12.77 19.16 1.53
CA ASP A 24 13.72 19.55 0.51
C ASP A 24 14.53 18.39 -0.11
N HIS A 25 14.44 17.16 0.46
CA HIS A 25 15.30 16.02 0.07
C HIS A 25 14.53 14.70 -0.01
N LEU A 26 13.37 14.68 -0.64
CA LEU A 26 12.48 13.51 -0.72
C LEU A 26 13.15 12.30 -1.41
N GLU A 27 14.03 12.53 -2.38
CA GLU A 27 14.77 11.45 -3.05
C GLU A 27 15.78 10.78 -2.11
N ASP A 28 16.46 11.57 -1.27
CA ASP A 28 17.38 11.05 -0.27
C ASP A 28 16.63 10.28 0.82
N ASP A 29 15.43 10.75 1.20
CA ASP A 29 14.54 10.04 2.13
C ASP A 29 14.14 8.67 1.56
N CYS A 30 13.76 8.61 0.28
CA CYS A 30 13.44 7.36 -0.41
C CYS A 30 14.64 6.42 -0.45
N LYS A 31 15.83 6.94 -0.76
CA LYS A 31 17.07 6.16 -0.78
C LYS A 31 17.40 5.60 0.61
N THR A 32 17.32 6.43 1.63
CA THR A 32 17.59 6.01 3.03
C THR A 32 16.64 4.89 3.45
N TYR A 33 15.36 5.00 3.10
CA TYR A 33 14.37 3.97 3.38
C TYR A 33 14.64 2.68 2.59
N ASN A 34 15.02 2.77 1.31
CA ASN A 34 15.44 1.62 0.52
C ASN A 34 16.68 0.93 1.10
N ASP A 35 17.70 1.70 1.53
CA ASP A 35 18.91 1.16 2.14
C ASP A 35 18.60 0.40 3.45
N MET A 36 17.60 0.87 4.21
CA MET A 36 17.11 0.16 5.38
C MET A 36 16.38 -1.13 5.00
N LEU A 37 15.45 -1.07 4.03
CA LEU A 37 14.71 -2.24 3.55
C LEU A 37 15.64 -3.32 2.98
N ASN A 38 16.73 -2.94 2.34
CA ASN A 38 17.71 -3.89 1.78
C ASN A 38 18.55 -4.62 2.85
N LYS A 39 18.53 -4.15 4.10
CA LYS A 39 19.24 -4.78 5.23
C LYS A 39 18.37 -5.75 6.02
N VAL A 40 17.06 -5.75 5.79
CA VAL A 40 16.09 -6.57 6.51
C VAL A 40 15.31 -7.45 5.55
N THR A 41 14.71 -8.50 6.06
CA THR A 41 13.74 -9.31 5.32
C THR A 41 12.37 -9.13 5.96
N ILE A 42 11.39 -8.69 5.17
CA ILE A 42 10.00 -8.58 5.61
C ILE A 42 9.40 -9.99 5.65
N ASP A 43 9.00 -10.46 6.82
CA ASP A 43 8.38 -11.77 6.97
C ASP A 43 6.93 -11.78 6.45
N LEU A 44 6.18 -10.70 6.70
CA LEU A 44 4.80 -10.53 6.24
C LEU A 44 4.56 -9.12 5.75
N GLN A 45 4.19 -8.97 4.48
CA GLN A 45 3.71 -7.72 3.89
C GLN A 45 2.19 -7.70 3.90
N LEU A 46 1.60 -6.75 4.63
CA LEU A 46 0.16 -6.50 4.60
C LEU A 46 -0.16 -5.50 3.48
N LEU A 47 -1.16 -5.81 2.67
CA LEU A 47 -1.63 -4.97 1.55
C LEU A 47 -3.14 -4.79 1.56
N GLY A 48 -3.59 -3.63 1.11
CA GLY A 48 -4.91 -3.43 0.53
C GLY A 48 -4.80 -3.26 -0.98
N ILE A 49 -5.94 -3.08 -1.68
CA ILE A 49 -5.97 -2.83 -3.12
C ILE A 49 -6.88 -1.66 -3.46
N GLY A 50 -6.41 -0.77 -4.32
CA GLY A 50 -7.23 0.29 -4.89
C GLY A 50 -8.21 -0.21 -5.95
N GLY A 51 -9.26 0.55 -6.26
CA GLY A 51 -10.24 0.18 -7.29
C GLY A 51 -9.64 0.06 -8.70
N ASN A 52 -8.52 0.73 -8.96
CA ASN A 52 -7.75 0.65 -10.19
C ASN A 52 -6.60 -0.37 -10.14
N GLY A 53 -6.50 -1.16 -9.06
CA GLY A 53 -5.47 -2.18 -8.89
C GLY A 53 -4.16 -1.71 -8.27
N HIS A 54 -4.08 -0.47 -7.78
CA HIS A 54 -2.88 -0.01 -7.08
C HIS A 54 -2.68 -0.77 -5.76
N ILE A 55 -1.42 -0.97 -5.39
CA ILE A 55 -0.97 -1.50 -4.09
C ILE A 55 -0.01 -0.50 -3.45
N GLY A 56 -0.22 -0.15 -2.17
CA GLY A 56 0.38 1.05 -1.61
C GLY A 56 -0.10 2.26 -2.43
N PHE A 57 0.82 3.13 -2.85
CA PHE A 57 0.53 4.17 -3.84
C PHE A 57 1.22 3.89 -5.19
N ASN A 58 1.44 2.61 -5.51
CA ASN A 58 1.91 2.21 -6.84
C ASN A 58 0.71 2.21 -7.80
N GLU A 59 0.47 3.34 -8.44
CA GLU A 59 -0.63 3.59 -9.38
C GLU A 59 -0.40 2.85 -10.71
N PRO A 60 -1.44 2.64 -11.54
CA PRO A 60 -1.28 2.13 -12.90
C PRO A 60 -0.17 2.84 -13.68
N GLY A 61 0.66 2.07 -14.36
CA GLY A 61 1.88 2.53 -15.05
C GLY A 61 3.15 2.46 -14.20
N THR A 62 3.08 2.17 -12.90
CA THR A 62 4.28 1.97 -12.09
C THR A 62 5.02 0.71 -12.55
N HIS A 63 6.32 0.84 -12.81
CA HIS A 63 7.18 -0.27 -13.18
C HIS A 63 7.32 -1.29 -12.05
N PHE A 64 7.40 -2.58 -12.39
CA PHE A 64 7.47 -3.65 -11.38
C PHE A 64 8.80 -3.70 -10.61
N ASP A 65 9.86 -3.15 -11.17
CA ASP A 65 11.18 -3.01 -10.56
C ASP A 65 11.34 -1.73 -9.71
N GLN A 66 10.28 -0.91 -9.64
CA GLN A 66 10.29 0.33 -8.86
C GLN A 66 10.52 0.05 -7.38
N GLU A 67 11.55 0.66 -6.80
CA GLU A 67 11.79 0.73 -5.35
C GLU A 67 11.01 1.91 -4.74
N THR A 68 11.20 2.17 -3.43
CA THR A 68 10.54 3.29 -2.74
C THR A 68 10.80 4.60 -3.47
N PHE A 69 9.75 5.37 -3.72
CA PHE A 69 9.81 6.59 -4.50
C PHE A 69 8.76 7.61 -4.07
N VAL A 70 8.92 8.83 -4.55
CA VAL A 70 7.91 9.88 -4.42
C VAL A 70 6.90 9.73 -5.53
N VAL A 71 5.63 9.54 -5.18
CA VAL A 71 4.53 9.44 -6.13
C VAL A 71 3.67 10.69 -6.09
N LYS A 72 3.25 11.17 -7.25
CA LYS A 72 2.18 12.16 -7.37
C LYS A 72 0.84 11.43 -7.27
N LEU A 73 0.04 11.79 -6.26
CA LEU A 73 -1.27 11.18 -6.07
C LEU A 73 -2.25 11.60 -7.15
N THR A 74 -3.04 10.65 -7.65
CA THR A 74 -4.13 10.95 -8.59
C THR A 74 -5.25 11.72 -7.88
N ASP A 75 -6.05 12.48 -8.62
CA ASP A 75 -7.20 13.19 -8.05
C ASP A 75 -8.19 12.20 -7.40
N LYS A 76 -8.35 11.02 -7.98
CA LYS A 76 -9.17 9.95 -7.40
C LYS A 76 -8.62 9.49 -6.05
N THR A 77 -7.32 9.21 -5.97
CA THR A 77 -6.67 8.81 -4.71
C THR A 77 -6.79 9.89 -3.66
N ARG A 78 -6.65 11.16 -4.03
CA ARG A 78 -6.86 12.30 -3.13
C ARG A 78 -8.31 12.39 -2.66
N GLN A 79 -9.29 12.20 -3.55
CA GLN A 79 -10.72 12.19 -3.17
C GLN A 79 -11.04 11.04 -2.21
N ASP A 80 -10.53 9.83 -2.47
CA ASP A 80 -10.75 8.66 -1.61
C ASP A 80 -10.17 8.86 -0.20
N ASN A 81 -9.09 9.65 -0.08
CA ASN A 81 -8.45 9.97 1.19
C ASN A 81 -8.98 11.26 1.86
N LYS A 82 -9.81 12.05 1.19
CA LYS A 82 -10.40 13.29 1.73
C LYS A 82 -11.09 13.08 3.09
N ARG A 83 -11.64 11.92 3.33
CA ARG A 83 -12.31 11.55 4.59
C ARG A 83 -11.43 11.67 5.85
N PHE A 84 -10.12 11.73 5.70
CA PHE A 84 -9.16 11.90 6.78
C PHE A 84 -8.70 13.35 6.98
N PHE A 85 -9.21 14.30 6.16
CA PHE A 85 -8.84 15.71 6.15
C PHE A 85 -10.09 16.59 6.18
N HIS A 86 -9.96 17.86 6.57
CA HIS A 86 -11.09 18.79 6.59
C HIS A 86 -11.50 19.23 5.19
N SER A 87 -10.55 19.35 4.27
CA SER A 87 -10.80 19.73 2.87
C SER A 87 -9.93 18.94 1.90
N LEU A 88 -10.27 18.97 0.62
CA LEU A 88 -9.46 18.34 -0.44
C LEU A 88 -8.09 19.03 -0.60
N ASP A 89 -8.05 20.33 -0.34
CA ASP A 89 -6.82 21.13 -0.47
C ASP A 89 -5.77 20.76 0.58
N GLU A 90 -6.21 20.23 1.72
CA GLU A 90 -5.33 19.72 2.77
C GLU A 90 -4.76 18.33 2.45
N VAL A 91 -5.36 17.61 1.50
CA VAL A 91 -4.85 16.29 1.10
C VAL A 91 -3.55 16.48 0.32
N PRO A 92 -2.43 15.88 0.75
CA PRO A 92 -1.15 15.99 0.05
C PRO A 92 -1.27 15.65 -1.42
N THR A 93 -0.46 16.33 -2.25
CA THR A 93 -0.38 16.04 -3.68
C THR A 93 0.63 14.96 -4.01
N HIS A 94 1.55 14.68 -3.09
CA HIS A 94 2.60 13.67 -3.22
C HIS A 94 2.66 12.82 -1.95
N ALA A 95 3.18 11.62 -2.09
CA ALA A 95 3.46 10.70 -0.99
C ALA A 95 4.75 9.93 -1.27
N ILE A 96 5.43 9.47 -0.21
CA ILE A 96 6.46 8.44 -0.33
C ILE A 96 5.77 7.08 -0.19
N THR A 97 6.05 6.17 -1.10
CA THR A 97 5.50 4.82 -1.09
C THR A 97 6.59 3.78 -1.28
N MET A 98 6.47 2.67 -0.57
CA MET A 98 7.25 1.47 -0.86
C MET A 98 6.91 1.01 -2.28
N GLY A 99 7.94 0.83 -3.10
CA GLY A 99 7.77 0.40 -4.48
C GLY A 99 7.44 -1.09 -4.60
N ILE A 100 6.97 -1.49 -5.79
CA ILE A 100 6.55 -2.86 -6.07
C ILE A 100 7.70 -3.86 -5.84
N SER A 101 8.93 -3.51 -6.25
CA SER A 101 10.07 -4.41 -6.07
C SER A 101 10.38 -4.68 -4.59
N ASN A 102 10.19 -3.68 -3.71
CA ASN A 102 10.36 -3.87 -2.27
C ASN A 102 9.25 -4.77 -1.69
N ILE A 103 8.00 -4.56 -2.12
CA ILE A 103 6.84 -5.39 -1.71
C ILE A 103 7.08 -6.86 -2.08
N MET A 104 7.54 -7.11 -3.30
CA MET A 104 7.77 -8.45 -3.83
C MET A 104 8.95 -9.20 -3.18
N LYS A 105 9.81 -8.52 -2.42
CA LYS A 105 10.89 -9.13 -1.64
C LYS A 105 10.41 -9.77 -0.32
N ALA A 106 9.18 -9.51 0.13
CA ALA A 106 8.64 -10.09 1.35
C ALA A 106 8.56 -11.63 1.25
N LYS A 107 8.66 -12.33 2.38
CA LYS A 107 8.49 -13.80 2.41
C LYS A 107 7.04 -14.20 2.14
N LYS A 108 6.09 -13.43 2.69
CA LYS A 108 4.65 -13.66 2.55
C LYS A 108 3.93 -12.34 2.31
N ILE A 109 2.88 -12.40 1.52
CA ILE A 109 1.99 -11.26 1.30
C ILE A 109 0.59 -11.64 1.76
N LEU A 110 -0.01 -10.78 2.60
CA LEU A 110 -1.41 -10.88 2.99
C LEU A 110 -2.15 -9.67 2.42
N MET A 111 -3.07 -9.92 1.50
CA MET A 111 -3.93 -8.88 0.93
C MET A 111 -5.33 -8.95 1.51
N LEU A 112 -5.81 -7.81 2.04
CA LEU A 112 -7.15 -7.67 2.57
C LEU A 112 -8.00 -6.82 1.62
N ILE A 113 -9.14 -7.37 1.20
CA ILE A 113 -10.08 -6.71 0.28
C ILE A 113 -11.48 -6.72 0.91
N SER A 114 -12.04 -5.55 1.16
CA SER A 114 -13.37 -5.44 1.73
C SER A 114 -14.25 -4.44 0.96
N GLY A 115 -15.54 -4.72 0.95
CA GLY A 115 -16.58 -3.89 0.34
C GLY A 115 -16.98 -4.33 -1.07
N VAL A 116 -18.29 -4.25 -1.35
CA VAL A 116 -18.88 -4.63 -2.64
C VAL A 116 -18.32 -3.83 -3.82
N ASN A 117 -17.90 -2.60 -3.57
CA ASN A 117 -17.25 -1.74 -4.58
C ASN A 117 -15.89 -2.25 -5.08
N LYS A 118 -15.38 -3.33 -4.49
CA LYS A 118 -14.14 -4.00 -4.92
C LYS A 118 -14.39 -5.24 -5.77
N ALA A 119 -15.64 -5.60 -6.06
CA ALA A 119 -15.96 -6.82 -6.80
C ALA A 119 -15.26 -6.87 -8.17
N ASP A 120 -15.34 -5.81 -8.96
CA ASP A 120 -14.68 -5.74 -10.28
C ASP A 120 -13.14 -5.80 -10.15
N THR A 121 -12.60 -5.22 -9.09
CA THR A 121 -11.15 -5.27 -8.80
C THR A 121 -10.72 -6.70 -8.48
N VAL A 122 -11.52 -7.44 -7.71
CA VAL A 122 -11.26 -8.86 -7.41
C VAL A 122 -11.29 -9.70 -8.69
N VAL A 123 -12.30 -9.49 -9.54
CA VAL A 123 -12.39 -10.21 -10.84
C VAL A 123 -11.14 -9.96 -11.70
N LYS A 124 -10.65 -8.72 -11.73
CA LYS A 124 -9.40 -8.39 -12.44
C LYS A 124 -8.17 -9.03 -11.80
N LEU A 125 -8.10 -9.02 -10.46
CA LEU A 125 -6.99 -9.62 -9.72
C LEU A 125 -6.87 -11.14 -9.97
N LEU A 126 -7.99 -11.82 -10.18
CA LEU A 126 -8.01 -13.26 -10.42
C LEU A 126 -7.66 -13.66 -11.88
N LYS A 127 -7.45 -12.69 -12.77
CA LYS A 127 -6.97 -12.96 -14.13
C LYS A 127 -5.45 -13.06 -14.12
N ASP A 128 -4.93 -13.93 -14.99
CA ASP A 128 -3.48 -14.19 -15.09
C ASP A 128 -2.70 -13.13 -15.89
N ASP A 129 -3.37 -12.08 -16.37
CA ASP A 129 -2.74 -11.00 -17.13
C ASP A 129 -1.92 -10.09 -16.22
N ILE A 130 -0.59 -10.23 -16.27
CA ILE A 130 0.33 -9.39 -15.51
C ILE A 130 0.65 -8.15 -16.32
N THR A 131 0.19 -7.00 -15.81
CA THR A 131 0.35 -5.72 -16.51
C THR A 131 0.55 -4.58 -15.51
N THR A 132 1.35 -3.58 -15.88
CA THR A 132 1.52 -2.35 -15.10
C THR A 132 0.26 -1.51 -15.04
N ASP A 133 -0.70 -1.70 -15.95
CA ASP A 133 -2.02 -1.04 -15.90
C ASP A 133 -2.90 -1.53 -14.74
N PHE A 134 -2.51 -2.65 -14.13
CA PHE A 134 -3.12 -3.20 -12.92
C PHE A 134 -2.02 -3.71 -11.99
N PRO A 135 -1.36 -2.84 -11.21
CA PRO A 135 -0.15 -3.16 -10.48
C PRO A 135 -0.24 -4.40 -9.58
N ALA A 136 -1.39 -4.63 -8.94
CA ALA A 136 -1.62 -5.81 -8.11
C ALA A 136 -1.47 -7.14 -8.88
N SER A 137 -1.56 -7.14 -10.21
CA SER A 137 -1.38 -8.35 -11.03
C SER A 137 -0.01 -9.00 -10.86
N ILE A 138 1.03 -8.22 -10.47
CA ILE A 138 2.36 -8.78 -10.22
C ILE A 138 2.38 -9.83 -9.10
N LEU A 139 1.39 -9.78 -8.20
CA LEU A 139 1.28 -10.72 -7.08
C LEU A 139 1.14 -12.18 -7.55
N HIS A 140 0.67 -12.43 -8.79
CA HIS A 140 0.69 -13.77 -9.39
C HIS A 140 2.09 -14.37 -9.52
N LYS A 141 3.15 -13.56 -9.53
CA LYS A 141 4.55 -14.01 -9.54
C LYS A 141 5.14 -14.25 -8.15
N HIS A 142 4.44 -13.88 -7.11
CA HIS A 142 4.96 -14.06 -5.75
C HIS A 142 4.64 -15.48 -5.24
N PRO A 143 5.60 -16.18 -4.59
CA PRO A 143 5.43 -17.58 -4.21
C PRO A 143 4.43 -17.83 -3.07
N ASP A 144 4.14 -16.82 -2.23
CA ASP A 144 3.28 -16.98 -1.05
C ASP A 144 2.40 -15.74 -0.86
N VAL A 145 1.21 -15.75 -1.48
CA VAL A 145 0.20 -14.69 -1.38
C VAL A 145 -1.10 -15.27 -0.83
N THR A 146 -1.57 -14.72 0.27
CA THR A 146 -2.91 -14.99 0.81
C THR A 146 -3.80 -13.79 0.57
N VAL A 147 -4.97 -14.00 -0.06
CA VAL A 147 -5.97 -12.95 -0.30
C VAL A 147 -7.21 -13.24 0.53
N ILE A 148 -7.58 -12.31 1.42
CA ILE A 148 -8.82 -12.40 2.20
C ILE A 148 -9.82 -11.39 1.63
N ILE A 149 -10.98 -11.88 1.20
CA ILE A 149 -11.99 -11.09 0.50
C ILE A 149 -13.29 -11.11 1.31
N CYS A 150 -13.81 -9.93 1.61
CA CYS A 150 -15.15 -9.75 2.16
C CYS A 150 -15.91 -8.70 1.33
N LEU A 151 -16.79 -9.14 0.45
CA LEU A 151 -17.59 -8.26 -0.41
C LEU A 151 -18.93 -7.86 0.21
N LEU A 152 -19.31 -8.46 1.34
CA LEU A 152 -20.59 -8.22 2.01
C LEU A 152 -20.53 -7.08 3.03
N TYR A 153 -19.34 -6.58 3.38
CA TYR A 153 -19.18 -5.54 4.38
C TYR A 153 -19.60 -4.17 3.84
N THR A 154 -20.73 -3.67 4.30
CA THR A 154 -21.30 -2.36 3.90
C THR A 154 -21.56 -1.42 5.07
N SER A 155 -21.38 -1.86 6.32
CA SER A 155 -21.64 -1.05 7.53
C SER A 155 -20.71 -1.48 8.67
N PRO A 156 -20.38 -0.55 9.60
CA PRO A 156 -19.73 -0.93 10.85
C PRO A 156 -20.55 -1.98 11.60
N SER A 157 -19.87 -2.91 12.25
CA SER A 157 -20.53 -3.92 13.08
C SER A 157 -21.27 -3.23 14.24
N PRO A 158 -22.50 -3.62 14.59
CA PRO A 158 -23.20 -3.08 15.76
C PRO A 158 -22.51 -3.42 17.10
N ARG A 159 -21.37 -4.05 17.07
CA ARG A 159 -20.57 -4.48 18.26
C ARG A 159 -19.33 -3.63 18.52
N ASP A 160 -19.13 -2.57 17.75
CA ASP A 160 -18.04 -1.62 17.97
C ASP A 160 -18.51 -0.40 18.74
#